data_7c169684dd201ee56b2bcfce27987a08
#
_entry.id   7c169684dd201ee56b2bcfce27987a08
#
_cell.length_a   1.000
_cell.length_b   1.000
_cell.length_c   1.000
_cell.angle_alpha   90.00
_cell.angle_beta   90.00
_cell.angle_gamma   90.00
#
_symmetry.space_group_name_H-M   'P 1'
#
loop_
_entity.id
_entity.type
_entity.pdbx_description
1 polymer ?
#
loop_
_entity_poly.entity_id
_entity_poly.type
_entity_poly.pdbx_seq_one_letter_code
_entity_poly.pdbx_strand_id
1 'polypeptide(L)'
;MESYKGRFEPTRFEDLTVTVDFHCHSACRFCIVQEGMNYFKGVPWELYTEAVDDNRTTGRYRRVTFTGGEVTMERKLFDYVNYARESGSFEHIRLQTNGRLLADKAFAKRLVDAGIDEFFVSLHGHDAATQDYISQRDGSFDEAIAGMQNLVELGVCLMTNTVLTTLNQAHLADIVETVRPFAPTRMEWWNYLPMEDYSDERELLACMDDLAPALREALARARTHGIETAVKYVPRCLLGDDAASQDNTQPDVVIVEEFYEIYPKFACVHEAQCEYAESCLGLHHPYITKYGWEEQLLVPYPRTTEWDEPEYGLWVGSDRPGEGDASATDQPLWTALIDGVAERHDARLREVILQRRACVYRFELGPETRVDILLSARSNGHALAHSASFDLHYRNLQGDLGDGPIREALTALVKDAVNTVIARDPGGMRLDQRKGLVGPEAFRPRPKSKGPKVGVKSLRVLNGPMK
;
A
#
# COMPACT_ATOMS: atom_id res chain seq x y z
N MET A 1 -9.40 9.59 24.29
CA MET A 1 -8.94 9.67 22.87
C MET A 1 -9.87 8.80 22.06
N GLU A 2 -10.62 9.37 21.17
CA GLU A 2 -11.39 8.57 20.22
C GLU A 2 -10.42 7.87 19.29
N SER A 3 -10.47 6.57 19.27
CA SER A 3 -9.65 5.75 18.40
C SER A 3 -10.15 5.92 16.96
N TYR A 4 -9.30 6.41 16.06
CA TYR A 4 -9.57 6.54 14.62
C TYR A 4 -9.55 5.21 13.88
N LYS A 5 -9.69 4.10 14.59
CA LYS A 5 -9.76 2.76 13.99
C LYS A 5 -10.86 2.73 12.94
N GLY A 6 -10.47 2.62 11.68
CA GLY A 6 -11.37 2.45 10.55
C GLY A 6 -11.90 3.73 9.90
N ARG A 7 -11.40 4.91 10.25
CA ARG A 7 -11.66 6.15 9.50
C ARG A 7 -10.37 6.76 9.02
N PHE A 8 -10.37 7.09 7.77
CA PHE A 8 -9.31 7.82 7.13
C PHE A 8 -9.64 9.33 7.23
N GLU A 9 -9.22 10.00 8.29
CA GLU A 9 -9.40 11.44 8.43
C GLU A 9 -8.04 12.14 8.23
N PRO A 10 -7.85 12.83 7.09
CA PRO A 10 -6.56 13.44 6.74
C PRO A 10 -6.10 14.54 7.69
N THR A 11 -6.97 15.06 8.52
CA THR A 11 -6.71 16.21 9.39
C THR A 11 -6.15 15.85 10.76
N ARG A 12 -5.94 14.56 11.07
CA ARG A 12 -5.62 14.11 12.41
C ARG A 12 -4.43 13.16 12.51
N PHE A 13 -3.50 13.21 11.55
CA PHE A 13 -2.26 12.47 11.67
C PHE A 13 -1.36 13.17 12.67
N GLU A 14 -1.06 12.44 13.72
CA GLU A 14 -0.16 12.90 14.78
C GLU A 14 1.27 12.41 14.56
N ASP A 15 1.51 11.63 13.48
CA ASP A 15 2.79 11.02 13.20
C ASP A 15 3.46 11.63 11.96
N LEU A 16 4.70 12.03 12.11
CA LEU A 16 5.61 12.38 11.02
C LEU A 16 6.62 11.25 10.85
N THR A 17 6.63 10.60 9.68
CA THR A 17 7.62 9.57 9.37
C THR A 17 8.73 10.14 8.49
N VAL A 18 9.97 9.91 8.88
CA VAL A 18 11.17 10.43 8.20
C VAL A 18 12.02 9.27 7.70
N THR A 19 12.20 9.16 6.39
CA THR A 19 13.05 8.14 5.77
C THR A 19 14.49 8.65 5.72
N VAL A 20 15.28 8.27 6.72
CA VAL A 20 16.64 8.82 6.90
C VAL A 20 17.65 8.25 5.89
N ASP A 21 17.52 6.98 5.51
CA ASP A 21 18.37 6.32 4.51
C ASP A 21 17.65 5.09 3.94
N PHE A 22 18.13 4.55 2.82
CA PHE A 22 17.61 3.34 2.19
C PHE A 22 18.53 2.12 2.35
N HIS A 23 19.71 2.25 2.90
CA HIS A 23 20.62 1.13 3.14
C HIS A 23 20.09 0.17 4.21
N CYS A 24 20.34 -1.13 3.99
CA CYS A 24 19.96 -2.17 4.94
C CYS A 24 21.00 -3.30 4.90
N HIS A 25 21.24 -3.94 6.03
CA HIS A 25 22.09 -5.12 6.17
C HIS A 25 21.33 -6.45 6.01
N SER A 26 20.04 -6.38 5.71
CA SER A 26 19.16 -7.51 5.33
C SER A 26 18.68 -7.32 3.90
N ALA A 27 18.24 -8.40 3.26
CA ALA A 27 17.71 -8.39 1.90
C ALA A 27 16.36 -9.13 1.86
N CYS A 28 15.42 -8.67 2.69
CA CYS A 28 14.14 -9.35 2.88
C CYS A 28 13.43 -9.60 1.56
N ARG A 29 12.92 -10.83 1.39
CA ARG A 29 12.28 -11.27 0.14
C ARG A 29 11.09 -10.42 -0.30
N PHE A 30 10.41 -9.79 0.65
CA PHE A 30 9.27 -8.89 0.39
C PHE A 30 9.66 -7.40 0.35
N CYS A 31 10.95 -7.05 0.47
CA CYS A 31 11.37 -5.67 0.64
C CYS A 31 10.95 -4.80 -0.55
N ILE A 32 10.13 -3.79 -0.27
CA ILE A 32 9.64 -2.84 -1.28
C ILE A 32 10.68 -1.78 -1.66
N VAL A 33 11.74 -1.62 -0.84
CA VAL A 33 12.81 -0.64 -1.08
C VAL A 33 14.11 -1.27 -1.57
N GLN A 34 14.14 -2.58 -1.74
CA GLN A 34 15.38 -3.31 -2.08
C GLN A 34 16.04 -2.79 -3.36
N GLU A 35 15.27 -2.55 -4.40
CA GLU A 35 15.80 -1.96 -5.62
C GLU A 35 16.17 -0.49 -5.44
N GLY A 36 15.43 0.23 -4.60
CA GLY A 36 15.72 1.62 -4.25
C GLY A 36 16.98 1.83 -3.42
N MET A 37 17.47 0.80 -2.71
CA MET A 37 18.65 0.90 -1.83
C MET A 37 19.90 1.43 -2.54
N ASN A 38 20.04 1.18 -3.83
CA ASN A 38 21.18 1.62 -4.62
C ASN A 38 20.98 2.98 -5.30
N TYR A 39 19.76 3.46 -5.39
CA TYR A 39 19.38 4.65 -6.17
C TYR A 39 18.88 5.80 -5.29
N PHE A 40 18.11 5.48 -4.25
CA PHE A 40 17.55 6.49 -3.38
C PHE A 40 18.52 6.86 -2.26
N LYS A 41 18.58 8.13 -1.97
CA LYS A 41 19.23 8.65 -0.78
C LYS A 41 18.17 8.98 0.24
N GLY A 42 18.56 8.96 1.51
CA GLY A 42 17.71 9.44 2.57
C GLY A 42 17.32 10.91 2.38
N VAL A 43 16.39 11.35 3.17
CA VAL A 43 15.91 12.73 3.17
C VAL A 43 17.08 13.70 3.44
N PRO A 44 17.21 14.78 2.64
CA PRO A 44 18.17 15.83 2.94
C PRO A 44 17.95 16.41 4.34
N TRP A 45 19.05 16.69 5.02
CA TRP A 45 19.00 17.27 6.36
C TRP A 45 18.14 18.54 6.43
N GLU A 46 18.24 19.41 5.43
CA GLU A 46 17.50 20.66 5.33
C GLU A 46 16.00 20.44 5.29
N LEU A 47 15.53 19.44 4.53
CA LEU A 47 14.11 19.11 4.45
C LEU A 47 13.58 18.52 5.77
N TYR A 48 14.39 17.71 6.43
CA TYR A 48 14.04 17.19 7.73
C TYR A 48 13.92 18.30 8.78
N THR A 49 14.91 19.21 8.86
CA THR A 49 14.88 20.31 9.81
C THR A 49 13.73 21.27 9.53
N GLU A 50 13.41 21.55 8.26
CA GLU A 50 12.24 22.33 7.87
C GLU A 50 10.94 21.69 8.41
N ALA A 51 10.77 20.39 8.27
CA ALA A 51 9.59 19.67 8.77
C ALA A 51 9.49 19.72 10.31
N VAL A 52 10.60 19.59 11.01
CA VAL A 52 10.65 19.70 12.48
C VAL A 52 10.34 21.13 12.95
N ASP A 53 10.91 22.14 12.27
CA ASP A 53 10.68 23.55 12.61
C ASP A 53 9.25 23.99 12.30
N ASP A 54 8.65 23.46 11.22
CA ASP A 54 7.23 23.65 10.94
C ASP A 54 6.37 23.05 12.07
N ASN A 55 6.70 21.85 12.52
CA ASN A 55 5.98 21.23 13.64
C ASN A 55 6.12 22.01 14.94
N ARG A 56 7.26 22.64 15.18
CA ARG A 56 7.47 23.52 16.35
C ARG A 56 6.47 24.69 16.37
N THR A 57 6.07 25.15 15.19
CA THR A 57 5.11 26.25 15.03
C THR A 57 3.66 25.77 15.02
N THR A 58 3.40 24.63 14.35
CA THR A 58 2.04 24.15 14.10
C THR A 58 1.54 23.19 15.18
N GLY A 59 2.44 22.46 15.86
CA GLY A 59 2.08 21.39 16.81
C GLY A 59 1.26 20.27 16.16
N ARG A 60 1.41 20.07 14.86
CA ARG A 60 0.59 19.12 14.09
C ARG A 60 0.90 17.67 14.45
N TYR A 61 2.20 17.38 14.66
CA TYR A 61 2.66 16.03 14.92
C TYR A 61 3.07 15.87 16.39
N ARG A 62 2.53 14.86 17.04
CA ARG A 62 2.92 14.46 18.41
C ARG A 62 4.07 13.46 18.41
N ARG A 63 4.23 12.73 17.30
CA ARG A 63 5.26 11.70 17.16
C ARG A 63 6.10 11.93 15.90
N VAL A 64 7.39 11.68 16.01
CA VAL A 64 8.27 11.49 14.85
C VAL A 64 8.76 10.05 14.83
N THR A 65 8.66 9.41 13.66
CA THR A 65 9.14 8.05 13.42
C THR A 65 10.31 8.09 12.44
N PHE A 66 11.46 7.59 12.85
CA PHE A 66 12.60 7.40 11.97
C PHE A 66 12.57 6.01 11.35
N THR A 67 12.64 5.94 10.01
CA THR A 67 12.59 4.72 9.22
C THR A 67 13.53 4.81 8.02
N GLY A 68 13.54 3.77 7.19
CA GLY A 68 14.33 3.72 5.97
C GLY A 68 14.53 2.29 5.48
N GLY A 69 15.73 1.96 5.03
CA GLY A 69 16.17 0.57 4.89
C GLY A 69 16.34 -0.05 6.27
N GLU A 70 17.48 0.22 6.93
CA GLU A 70 17.67 -0.06 8.36
C GLU A 70 18.25 1.17 9.04
N VAL A 71 17.40 1.85 9.75
CA VAL A 71 17.68 3.16 10.33
C VAL A 71 18.83 3.15 11.33
N THR A 72 19.05 2.02 12.04
CA THR A 72 20.13 1.89 13.02
C THR A 72 21.54 1.82 12.36
N MET A 73 21.60 1.67 11.03
CA MET A 73 22.86 1.74 10.27
C MET A 73 23.24 3.18 9.92
N GLU A 74 22.29 4.14 9.99
CA GLU A 74 22.57 5.53 9.62
C GLU A 74 23.51 6.18 10.65
N ARG A 75 24.67 6.64 10.18
CA ARG A 75 25.71 7.21 11.05
C ARG A 75 25.27 8.48 11.75
N LYS A 76 24.37 9.23 11.12
CA LYS A 76 23.82 10.49 11.63
C LYS A 76 22.50 10.30 12.40
N LEU A 77 22.10 9.06 12.69
CA LEU A 77 20.84 8.80 13.39
C LEU A 77 20.72 9.63 14.67
N PHE A 78 21.81 9.71 15.44
CA PHE A 78 21.80 10.51 16.68
C PHE A 78 21.61 12.00 16.44
N ASP A 79 22.09 12.54 15.31
CA ASP A 79 21.87 13.95 14.95
C ASP A 79 20.38 14.19 14.67
N TYR A 80 19.72 13.29 13.92
CA TYR A 80 18.28 13.34 13.67
C TYR A 80 17.48 13.28 14.98
N VAL A 81 17.77 12.31 15.83
CA VAL A 81 17.08 12.12 17.12
C VAL A 81 17.29 13.34 18.05
N ASN A 82 18.52 13.83 18.15
CA ASN A 82 18.82 14.99 18.98
C ASN A 82 18.09 16.25 18.52
N TYR A 83 18.04 16.49 17.19
CA TYR A 83 17.33 17.65 16.65
C TYR A 83 15.83 17.59 16.94
N ALA A 84 15.20 16.42 16.77
CA ALA A 84 13.80 16.21 17.11
C ALA A 84 13.54 16.45 18.62
N ARG A 85 14.37 15.87 19.49
CA ARG A 85 14.26 16.03 20.94
C ARG A 85 14.45 17.50 21.39
N GLU A 86 15.46 18.17 20.86
CA GLU A 86 15.75 19.57 21.16
C GLU A 86 14.71 20.55 20.67
N SER A 87 13.95 20.15 19.64
CA SER A 87 12.80 20.93 19.16
C SER A 87 11.72 21.08 20.23
N GLY A 88 11.55 20.06 21.08
CA GLY A 88 10.50 20.00 22.08
C GLY A 88 9.08 19.91 21.50
N SER A 89 8.94 19.66 20.19
CA SER A 89 7.66 19.65 19.49
C SER A 89 7.02 18.26 19.35
N PHE A 90 7.74 17.22 19.72
CA PHE A 90 7.26 15.84 19.70
C PHE A 90 7.15 15.28 21.11
N GLU A 91 6.04 14.59 21.38
CA GLU A 91 5.83 13.87 22.64
C GLU A 91 6.56 12.50 22.62
N HIS A 92 6.67 11.89 21.43
CA HIS A 92 7.28 10.58 21.21
C HIS A 92 8.27 10.59 20.06
N ILE A 93 9.36 9.87 20.23
CA ILE A 93 10.34 9.58 19.18
C ILE A 93 10.38 8.08 18.97
N ARG A 94 9.91 7.63 17.81
CA ARG A 94 9.84 6.21 17.42
C ARG A 94 10.95 5.83 16.46
N LEU A 95 11.47 4.64 16.65
CA LEU A 95 12.40 4.00 15.74
C LEU A 95 11.77 2.75 15.11
N GLN A 96 11.66 2.71 13.78
CA GLN A 96 11.24 1.52 13.04
C GLN A 96 12.48 0.79 12.52
N THR A 97 12.69 -0.46 12.98
CA THR A 97 13.93 -1.20 12.76
C THR A 97 13.69 -2.70 12.62
N ASN A 98 14.60 -3.43 11.98
CA ASN A 98 14.62 -4.88 12.00
C ASN A 98 15.13 -5.47 13.36
N GLY A 99 15.55 -4.63 14.30
CA GLY A 99 15.91 -5.00 15.65
C GLY A 99 17.29 -5.62 15.82
N ARG A 100 18.01 -5.96 14.77
CA ARG A 100 19.23 -6.75 14.81
C ARG A 100 20.37 -6.07 15.57
N LEU A 101 20.63 -4.78 15.32
CA LEU A 101 21.68 -4.04 16.03
C LEU A 101 21.31 -3.75 17.49
N LEU A 102 20.03 -3.90 17.88
CA LEU A 102 19.59 -3.79 19.26
C LEU A 102 20.02 -4.99 20.13
N ALA A 103 20.53 -6.08 19.52
CA ALA A 103 21.18 -7.17 20.25
C ALA A 103 22.41 -6.70 21.04
N ASP A 104 23.08 -5.64 20.58
CA ASP A 104 24.06 -4.92 21.39
C ASP A 104 23.33 -4.00 22.39
N LYS A 105 23.25 -4.46 23.63
CA LYS A 105 22.58 -3.74 24.73
C LYS A 105 23.14 -2.33 24.95
N ALA A 106 24.46 -2.16 24.77
CA ALA A 106 25.07 -0.84 24.95
C ALA A 106 24.64 0.12 23.84
N PHE A 107 24.49 -0.37 22.62
CA PHE A 107 23.94 0.41 21.52
C PHE A 107 22.45 0.74 21.74
N ALA A 108 21.62 -0.26 22.09
CA ALA A 108 20.21 -0.05 22.42
C ALA A 108 20.03 1.00 23.53
N LYS A 109 20.83 0.89 24.60
CA LYS A 109 20.82 1.89 25.69
C LYS A 109 21.15 3.30 25.19
N ARG A 110 22.15 3.46 24.31
CA ARG A 110 22.48 4.79 23.77
C ARG A 110 21.32 5.41 22.98
N LEU A 111 20.55 4.61 22.24
CA LEU A 111 19.37 5.08 21.50
C LEU A 111 18.29 5.58 22.49
N VAL A 112 18.05 4.82 23.55
CA VAL A 112 17.12 5.21 24.62
C VAL A 112 17.59 6.48 25.33
N ASP A 113 18.88 6.55 25.70
CA ASP A 113 19.48 7.74 26.35
C ASP A 113 19.42 9.00 25.46
N ALA A 114 19.41 8.79 24.10
CA ALA A 114 19.23 9.88 23.14
C ALA A 114 17.79 10.41 23.09
N GLY A 115 16.82 9.66 23.63
CA GLY A 115 15.43 10.08 23.74
C GLY A 115 14.43 9.28 22.88
N ILE A 116 14.86 8.17 22.29
CA ILE A 116 13.92 7.24 21.62
C ILE A 116 13.17 6.47 22.70
N ASP A 117 11.86 6.62 22.75
CA ASP A 117 10.98 6.04 23.76
C ASP A 117 10.04 4.95 23.17
N GLU A 118 9.91 4.85 21.84
CA GLU A 118 9.12 3.83 21.17
C GLU A 118 9.97 3.09 20.12
N PHE A 119 9.92 1.76 20.15
CA PHE A 119 10.59 0.91 19.19
C PHE A 119 9.57 0.03 18.45
N PHE A 120 9.61 0.09 17.14
CA PHE A 120 8.74 -0.66 16.24
C PHE A 120 9.61 -1.68 15.51
N VAL A 121 9.66 -2.90 16.06
CA VAL A 121 10.57 -3.96 15.62
C VAL A 121 9.90 -4.89 14.62
N SER A 122 10.53 -5.10 13.47
CA SER A 122 10.03 -6.00 12.44
C SER A 122 10.44 -7.45 12.73
N LEU A 123 9.43 -8.34 12.90
CA LEU A 123 9.62 -9.78 13.02
C LEU A 123 8.60 -10.48 12.11
N HIS A 124 9.08 -11.31 11.17
CA HIS A 124 8.26 -11.89 10.11
C HIS A 124 8.18 -13.41 10.16
N GLY A 125 9.02 -14.06 10.97
CA GLY A 125 9.04 -15.49 11.22
C GLY A 125 8.84 -15.81 12.70
N HIS A 126 8.23 -16.95 12.99
CA HIS A 126 8.02 -17.43 14.35
C HIS A 126 9.26 -18.14 14.92
N ASP A 127 10.19 -18.51 14.04
CA ASP A 127 11.44 -19.19 14.37
C ASP A 127 12.59 -18.72 13.49
N ALA A 128 13.82 -19.19 13.80
CA ALA A 128 15.02 -18.82 13.06
C ALA A 128 14.97 -19.30 11.60
N ALA A 129 14.42 -20.48 11.34
CA ALA A 129 14.37 -21.01 9.97
C ALA A 129 13.50 -20.13 9.07
N THR A 130 12.35 -19.68 9.55
CA THR A 130 11.44 -18.83 8.80
C THR A 130 11.94 -17.39 8.70
N GLN A 131 12.37 -16.80 9.81
CA GLN A 131 12.82 -15.40 9.85
C GLN A 131 14.09 -15.20 9.01
N ASP A 132 15.10 -16.08 9.16
CA ASP A 132 16.35 -15.96 8.43
C ASP A 132 16.16 -16.19 6.93
N TYR A 133 15.27 -17.12 6.56
CA TYR A 133 14.89 -17.32 5.16
C TYR A 133 14.19 -16.09 4.56
N ILE A 134 13.29 -15.45 5.31
CA ILE A 134 12.59 -14.24 4.85
C ILE A 134 13.55 -13.07 4.74
N SER A 135 14.38 -12.83 5.76
CA SER A 135 15.32 -11.71 5.82
C SER A 135 16.54 -11.88 4.92
N GLN A 136 16.76 -13.11 4.41
CA GLN A 136 17.97 -13.54 3.71
C GLN A 136 19.25 -13.26 4.54
N ARG A 137 19.15 -13.49 5.84
CA ARG A 137 20.24 -13.23 6.76
C ARG A 137 20.24 -14.22 7.93
N ASP A 138 21.23 -15.09 7.95
CA ASP A 138 21.44 -16.05 9.04
C ASP A 138 21.64 -15.32 10.37
N GLY A 139 20.96 -15.81 11.42
CA GLY A 139 21.00 -15.26 12.78
C GLY A 139 20.12 -14.02 12.98
N SER A 140 19.34 -13.61 11.97
CA SER A 140 18.48 -12.42 12.10
C SER A 140 17.36 -12.60 13.12
N PHE A 141 16.87 -13.83 13.31
CA PHE A 141 15.91 -14.16 14.35
C PHE A 141 16.50 -13.93 15.74
N ASP A 142 17.62 -14.58 16.04
CA ASP A 142 18.25 -14.51 17.35
C ASP A 142 18.66 -13.07 17.71
N GLU A 143 19.17 -12.32 16.73
CA GLU A 143 19.52 -10.91 16.90
C GLU A 143 18.29 -10.05 17.22
N ALA A 144 17.17 -10.24 16.51
CA ALA A 144 15.93 -9.49 16.76
C ALA A 144 15.32 -9.84 18.13
N ILE A 145 15.32 -11.14 18.50
CA ILE A 145 14.86 -11.61 19.82
C ILE A 145 15.71 -10.99 20.93
N ALA A 146 17.05 -11.02 20.81
CA ALA A 146 17.94 -10.41 21.78
C ALA A 146 17.73 -8.87 21.85
N GLY A 147 17.47 -8.23 20.71
CA GLY A 147 17.13 -6.80 20.66
C GLY A 147 15.85 -6.50 21.42
N MET A 148 14.77 -7.25 21.20
CA MET A 148 13.51 -7.07 21.94
C MET A 148 13.70 -7.30 23.45
N GLN A 149 14.49 -8.31 23.84
CA GLN A 149 14.81 -8.56 25.24
C GLN A 149 15.51 -7.35 25.88
N ASN A 150 16.50 -6.76 25.18
CA ASN A 150 17.20 -5.57 25.67
C ASN A 150 16.25 -4.38 25.81
N LEU A 151 15.29 -4.18 24.90
CA LEU A 151 14.29 -3.11 24.99
C LEU A 151 13.37 -3.29 26.20
N VAL A 152 12.92 -4.51 26.47
CA VAL A 152 12.13 -4.83 27.68
C VAL A 152 12.90 -4.48 28.95
N GLU A 153 14.17 -4.88 29.02
CA GLU A 153 15.04 -4.56 30.16
C GLU A 153 15.31 -3.06 30.31
N LEU A 154 15.27 -2.31 29.24
CA LEU A 154 15.40 -0.84 29.25
C LEU A 154 14.08 -0.13 29.56
N GLY A 155 12.96 -0.85 29.61
CA GLY A 155 11.66 -0.32 30.02
C GLY A 155 11.02 0.64 29.03
N VAL A 156 11.31 0.48 27.72
CA VAL A 156 10.75 1.31 26.66
C VAL A 156 9.55 0.66 25.98
N CYS A 157 8.75 1.44 25.26
CA CYS A 157 7.60 0.93 24.53
C CYS A 157 8.06 0.08 23.35
N LEU A 158 7.64 -1.18 23.32
CA LEU A 158 7.89 -2.11 22.24
C LEU A 158 6.60 -2.34 21.44
N MET A 159 6.70 -2.23 20.13
CA MET A 159 5.69 -2.65 19.17
C MET A 159 6.35 -3.54 18.12
N THR A 160 5.57 -4.41 17.48
CA THR A 160 6.09 -5.28 16.42
C THR A 160 5.31 -5.14 15.11
N ASN A 161 6.01 -5.37 14.01
CA ASN A 161 5.44 -5.42 12.66
C ASN A 161 5.72 -6.75 11.99
N THR A 162 4.71 -7.31 11.33
CA THR A 162 4.82 -8.50 10.49
C THR A 162 4.22 -8.22 9.12
N VAL A 163 5.02 -8.38 8.07
CA VAL A 163 4.52 -8.38 6.69
C VAL A 163 3.97 -9.77 6.37
N LEU A 164 2.71 -9.82 5.96
CA LEU A 164 1.97 -11.04 5.65
C LEU A 164 2.29 -11.51 4.24
N THR A 165 2.79 -12.73 4.13
CA THR A 165 3.22 -13.33 2.86
C THR A 165 2.89 -14.82 2.84
N THR A 166 3.01 -15.46 1.68
CA THR A 166 2.94 -16.93 1.55
C THR A 166 3.95 -17.65 2.43
N LEU A 167 5.04 -16.99 2.83
CA LEU A 167 6.13 -17.59 3.58
C LEU A 167 5.82 -17.76 5.07
N ASN A 168 4.91 -16.95 5.62
CA ASN A 168 4.60 -16.94 7.05
C ASN A 168 3.11 -17.09 7.38
N GLN A 169 2.22 -17.06 6.38
CA GLN A 169 0.77 -17.09 6.61
C GLN A 169 0.30 -18.26 7.48
N ALA A 170 0.96 -19.42 7.42
CA ALA A 170 0.58 -20.59 8.20
C ALA A 170 0.99 -20.52 9.69
N HIS A 171 1.81 -19.52 10.07
CA HIS A 171 2.44 -19.42 11.39
C HIS A 171 2.18 -18.08 12.09
N LEU A 172 1.12 -17.37 11.72
CA LEU A 172 0.84 -16.05 12.29
C LEU A 172 0.53 -16.12 13.79
N ALA A 173 -0.20 -17.14 14.22
CA ALA A 173 -0.48 -17.37 15.64
C ALA A 173 0.79 -17.74 16.43
N ASP A 174 1.72 -18.47 15.81
CA ASP A 174 3.01 -18.80 16.41
C ASP A 174 3.90 -17.57 16.59
N ILE A 175 3.83 -16.59 15.65
CA ILE A 175 4.50 -15.29 15.81
C ILE A 175 3.99 -14.54 17.04
N VAL A 176 2.68 -14.59 17.31
CA VAL A 176 2.11 -13.99 18.54
C VAL A 176 2.74 -14.62 19.79
N GLU A 177 2.83 -15.96 19.85
CA GLU A 177 3.44 -16.66 20.98
C GLU A 177 4.93 -16.35 21.12
N THR A 178 5.63 -16.16 20.01
CA THR A 178 7.06 -15.81 19.98
C THR A 178 7.29 -14.42 20.60
N VAL A 179 6.44 -13.44 20.30
CA VAL A 179 6.63 -12.06 20.79
C VAL A 179 5.96 -11.80 22.15
N ARG A 180 4.98 -12.62 22.56
CA ARG A 180 4.25 -12.47 23.82
C ARG A 180 5.15 -12.29 25.05
N PRO A 181 6.29 -13.01 25.22
CA PRO A 181 7.16 -12.85 26.38
C PRO A 181 7.73 -11.44 26.54
N PHE A 182 7.80 -10.66 25.45
CA PHE A 182 8.30 -9.29 25.45
C PHE A 182 7.22 -8.24 25.73
N ALA A 183 5.97 -8.67 25.93
CA ALA A 183 4.81 -7.83 26.23
C ALA A 183 4.69 -6.60 25.29
N PRO A 184 4.68 -6.78 23.95
CA PRO A 184 4.53 -5.68 23.04
C PRO A 184 3.20 -4.97 23.30
N THR A 185 3.20 -3.64 23.26
CA THR A 185 1.96 -2.85 23.41
C THR A 185 1.05 -3.00 22.23
N ARG A 186 1.61 -3.21 21.01
CA ARG A 186 0.88 -3.33 19.76
C ARG A 186 1.62 -4.24 18.78
N MET A 187 0.87 -5.06 18.05
CA MET A 187 1.34 -5.83 16.90
C MET A 187 0.63 -5.33 15.64
N GLU A 188 1.41 -5.00 14.60
CA GLU A 188 0.87 -4.62 13.32
C GLU A 188 1.10 -5.69 12.26
N TRP A 189 0.07 -5.95 11.48
CA TRP A 189 0.02 -6.94 10.42
C TRP A 189 -0.21 -6.23 9.08
N TRP A 190 0.80 -6.23 8.22
CA TRP A 190 0.75 -5.52 6.95
C TRP A 190 0.71 -6.51 5.82
N ASN A 191 -0.36 -6.50 5.02
CA ASN A 191 -0.38 -7.32 3.82
C ASN A 191 0.75 -6.88 2.88
N TYR A 192 1.41 -7.86 2.26
CA TYR A 192 2.48 -7.58 1.31
C TYR A 192 1.95 -6.79 0.11
N LEU A 193 2.64 -5.73 -0.24
CA LEU A 193 2.33 -4.87 -1.38
C LEU A 193 3.46 -4.95 -2.40
N PRO A 194 3.27 -5.63 -3.54
CA PRO A 194 4.19 -5.50 -4.66
C PRO A 194 4.18 -4.06 -5.17
N MET A 195 5.32 -3.39 -5.11
CA MET A 195 5.46 -1.99 -5.51
C MET A 195 5.97 -1.84 -6.94
N GLU A 196 6.76 -2.81 -7.40
CA GLU A 196 7.37 -2.79 -8.70
C GLU A 196 6.45 -3.43 -9.74
N ASP A 197 6.25 -2.76 -10.86
CA ASP A 197 5.51 -3.21 -12.04
C ASP A 197 4.09 -3.78 -11.74
N TYR A 198 3.57 -3.57 -10.55
CA TYR A 198 2.28 -4.08 -10.09
C TYR A 198 2.13 -5.60 -10.28
N SER A 199 3.22 -6.34 -10.18
CA SER A 199 3.26 -7.80 -10.29
C SER A 199 3.76 -8.45 -9.00
N ASP A 200 3.39 -9.70 -8.80
CA ASP A 200 3.92 -10.54 -7.72
C ASP A 200 4.93 -11.55 -8.28
N GLU A 201 5.99 -11.05 -8.91
CA GLU A 201 7.04 -11.91 -9.48
C GLU A 201 7.75 -12.77 -8.42
N ARG A 202 7.70 -12.35 -7.16
CA ARG A 202 8.29 -13.08 -6.02
C ARG A 202 7.36 -14.16 -5.45
N GLU A 203 6.12 -14.24 -5.94
CA GLU A 203 5.08 -15.18 -5.47
C GLU A 203 4.77 -15.09 -3.96
N LEU A 204 4.87 -13.89 -3.41
CA LEU A 204 4.72 -13.64 -1.97
C LEU A 204 3.31 -13.24 -1.56
N LEU A 205 2.43 -12.90 -2.50
CA LEU A 205 1.04 -12.60 -2.20
C LEU A 205 0.32 -13.86 -1.72
N ALA A 206 -0.15 -13.80 -0.49
CA ALA A 206 -1.00 -14.83 0.09
C ALA A 206 -2.44 -14.70 -0.43
N CYS A 207 -3.09 -15.81 -0.75
CA CYS A 207 -4.51 -15.83 -1.09
C CYS A 207 -5.34 -15.50 0.15
N MET A 208 -6.40 -14.70 0.02
CA MET A 208 -7.25 -14.31 1.16
C MET A 208 -8.02 -15.49 1.75
N ASP A 209 -8.33 -16.52 0.96
CA ASP A 209 -8.94 -17.76 1.45
C ASP A 209 -8.07 -18.43 2.53
N ASP A 210 -6.76 -18.44 2.35
CA ASP A 210 -5.81 -19.03 3.30
C ASP A 210 -5.39 -18.03 4.38
N LEU A 211 -5.13 -16.78 3.98
CA LEU A 211 -4.60 -15.77 4.86
C LEU A 211 -5.61 -15.31 5.92
N ALA A 212 -6.86 -15.07 5.53
CA ALA A 212 -7.84 -14.48 6.45
C ALA A 212 -8.17 -15.39 7.66
N PRO A 213 -8.35 -16.71 7.51
CA PRO A 213 -8.53 -17.59 8.66
C PRO A 213 -7.32 -17.58 9.61
N ALA A 214 -6.11 -17.69 9.06
CA ALA A 214 -4.88 -17.70 9.87
C ALA A 214 -4.66 -16.34 10.59
N LEU A 215 -4.96 -15.23 9.90
CA LEU A 215 -4.87 -13.90 10.51
C LEU A 215 -5.89 -13.73 11.64
N ARG A 216 -7.15 -14.16 11.44
CA ARG A 216 -8.17 -14.12 12.52
C ARG A 216 -7.75 -14.94 13.75
N GLU A 217 -7.12 -16.11 13.55
CA GLU A 217 -6.58 -16.88 14.66
C GLU A 217 -5.49 -16.11 15.41
N ALA A 218 -4.56 -15.50 14.70
CA ALA A 218 -3.50 -14.69 15.29
C ALA A 218 -4.06 -13.48 16.05
N LEU A 219 -5.04 -12.76 15.48
CA LEU A 219 -5.70 -11.62 16.13
C LEU A 219 -6.43 -12.05 17.42
N ALA A 220 -7.17 -13.15 17.36
CA ALA A 220 -7.83 -13.70 18.54
C ALA A 220 -6.81 -14.08 19.61
N ARG A 221 -5.67 -14.66 19.24
CA ARG A 221 -4.58 -15.03 20.14
C ARG A 221 -3.97 -13.77 20.79
N ALA A 222 -3.65 -12.75 20.01
CA ALA A 222 -3.14 -11.47 20.52
C ALA A 222 -4.13 -10.83 21.51
N ARG A 223 -5.43 -10.85 21.18
CA ARG A 223 -6.49 -10.33 22.04
C ARG A 223 -6.56 -11.06 23.40
N THR A 224 -6.40 -12.40 23.42
CA THR A 224 -6.38 -13.15 24.69
C THR A 224 -5.21 -12.80 25.58
N HIS A 225 -4.12 -12.30 24.99
CA HIS A 225 -2.94 -11.81 25.71
C HIS A 225 -2.98 -10.31 26.00
N GLY A 226 -4.06 -9.62 25.67
CA GLY A 226 -4.20 -8.19 25.90
C GLY A 226 -3.31 -7.32 25.01
N ILE A 227 -2.80 -7.86 23.91
CA ILE A 227 -1.95 -7.15 22.95
C ILE A 227 -2.84 -6.43 21.95
N GLU A 228 -2.66 -5.12 21.79
CA GLU A 228 -3.35 -4.35 20.76
C GLU A 228 -2.89 -4.80 19.34
N THR A 229 -3.83 -4.84 18.40
CA THR A 229 -3.52 -5.23 17.02
C THR A 229 -3.97 -4.19 16.03
N ALA A 230 -3.19 -4.00 14.96
CA ALA A 230 -3.60 -3.25 13.79
C ALA A 230 -3.30 -4.04 12.51
N VAL A 231 -4.22 -3.98 11.56
CA VAL A 231 -4.12 -4.69 10.28
C VAL A 231 -4.19 -3.68 9.15
N LYS A 232 -3.18 -3.69 8.28
CA LYS A 232 -3.12 -2.82 7.10
C LYS A 232 -3.29 -3.63 5.82
N TYR A 233 -4.03 -3.06 4.86
CA TYR A 233 -4.16 -3.58 3.49
C TYR A 233 -4.82 -4.95 3.38
N VAL A 234 -5.62 -5.33 4.38
CA VAL A 234 -6.53 -6.48 4.34
C VAL A 234 -7.96 -5.96 4.45
N PRO A 235 -8.90 -6.42 3.60
CA PRO A 235 -10.29 -5.99 3.67
C PRO A 235 -10.91 -6.23 5.06
N ARG A 236 -11.58 -5.20 5.58
CA ARG A 236 -12.18 -5.20 6.91
C ARG A 236 -13.12 -6.39 7.15
N CYS A 237 -13.93 -6.72 6.15
CA CYS A 237 -14.91 -7.81 6.23
C CYS A 237 -14.27 -9.20 6.37
N LEU A 238 -12.97 -9.34 6.08
CA LEU A 238 -12.26 -10.61 6.24
C LEU A 238 -11.71 -10.83 7.66
N LEU A 239 -11.75 -9.81 8.52
CA LEU A 239 -11.18 -9.87 9.87
C LEU A 239 -12.15 -10.40 10.94
N GLY A 240 -13.43 -10.66 10.60
CA GLY A 240 -14.42 -11.22 11.53
C GLY A 240 -14.60 -10.34 12.77
N ASP A 241 -14.53 -10.94 13.96
CA ASP A 241 -14.70 -10.23 15.24
C ASP A 241 -13.64 -9.16 15.49
N ASP A 242 -12.50 -9.25 14.82
CA ASP A 242 -11.40 -8.30 14.91
C ASP A 242 -11.42 -7.21 13.82
N ALA A 243 -12.56 -7.01 13.16
CA ALA A 243 -12.73 -5.98 12.12
C ALA A 243 -12.30 -4.56 12.59
N ALA A 244 -12.43 -4.27 13.87
CA ALA A 244 -11.99 -3.00 14.45
C ALA A 244 -10.46 -2.83 14.45
N SER A 245 -9.70 -3.91 14.28
CA SER A 245 -8.24 -3.85 14.15
C SER A 245 -7.76 -3.35 12.80
N GLN A 246 -8.66 -3.26 11.79
CA GLN A 246 -8.26 -2.66 10.53
C GLN A 246 -7.94 -1.17 10.72
N ASP A 247 -6.72 -0.82 10.33
CA ASP A 247 -6.20 0.53 10.44
C ASP A 247 -5.30 0.83 9.23
N ASN A 248 -5.89 1.42 8.19
CA ASN A 248 -5.17 1.84 6.99
C ASN A 248 -4.68 3.30 7.08
N THR A 249 -4.72 3.90 8.26
CA THR A 249 -4.18 5.24 8.45
C THR A 249 -2.68 5.28 8.10
N GLN A 250 -2.28 6.35 7.43
CA GLN A 250 -0.90 6.57 7.02
C GLN A 250 -0.36 7.82 7.73
N PRO A 251 0.89 7.79 8.18
CA PRO A 251 1.54 8.99 8.69
C PRO A 251 1.82 9.97 7.55
N ASP A 252 2.10 11.21 7.89
CA ASP A 252 2.77 12.11 6.97
C ASP A 252 4.21 11.64 6.77
N VAL A 253 4.67 11.54 5.54
CA VAL A 253 5.97 10.94 5.23
C VAL A 253 6.88 11.96 4.53
N VAL A 254 8.07 12.14 5.08
CA VAL A 254 9.16 12.86 4.43
C VAL A 254 10.03 11.83 3.72
N ILE A 255 9.86 11.72 2.41
CA ILE A 255 10.51 10.72 1.57
C ILE A 255 10.76 11.28 0.16
N VAL A 256 11.61 10.62 -0.61
CA VAL A 256 11.83 11.00 -2.03
C VAL A 256 10.56 10.81 -2.86
N GLU A 257 10.29 11.76 -3.75
CA GLU A 257 9.01 11.84 -4.50
C GLU A 257 8.77 10.61 -5.36
N GLU A 258 9.81 10.06 -5.96
CA GLU A 258 9.72 8.90 -6.84
C GLU A 258 9.15 7.64 -6.15
N PHE A 259 9.27 7.53 -4.84
CA PHE A 259 8.73 6.40 -4.09
C PHE A 259 7.20 6.36 -4.13
N TYR A 260 6.53 7.50 -4.21
CA TYR A 260 5.07 7.55 -4.28
C TYR A 260 4.49 7.04 -5.60
N GLU A 261 5.26 7.13 -6.68
CA GLU A 261 4.78 6.73 -8.01
C GLU A 261 4.57 5.23 -8.13
N ILE A 262 5.24 4.44 -7.29
CA ILE A 262 5.21 2.97 -7.35
C ILE A 262 4.22 2.34 -6.37
N TYR A 263 3.51 3.16 -5.57
CA TYR A 263 2.57 2.63 -4.58
C TYR A 263 1.33 2.02 -5.26
N PRO A 264 0.93 0.78 -4.90
CA PRO A 264 -0.19 0.10 -5.55
C PRO A 264 -1.52 0.78 -5.23
N LYS A 265 -2.47 0.64 -6.13
CA LYS A 265 -3.84 1.11 -5.96
C LYS A 265 -4.70 0.01 -5.35
N PHE A 266 -5.83 0.42 -4.81
CA PHE A 266 -6.78 -0.43 -4.15
C PHE A 266 -8.16 -0.27 -4.75
N ALA A 267 -8.97 -1.33 -4.68
CA ALA A 267 -10.36 -1.33 -5.13
C ALA A 267 -11.17 -2.43 -4.44
N CYS A 268 -12.49 -2.25 -4.39
CA CYS A 268 -13.43 -3.25 -3.88
C CYS A 268 -14.69 -3.28 -4.75
N VAL A 269 -15.13 -4.47 -5.15
CA VAL A 269 -16.37 -4.61 -5.95
C VAL A 269 -17.62 -4.16 -5.20
N HIS A 270 -17.57 -4.12 -3.88
CA HIS A 270 -18.66 -3.71 -3.02
C HIS A 270 -18.54 -2.27 -2.51
N GLU A 271 -17.69 -1.45 -3.14
CA GLU A 271 -17.43 -0.07 -2.67
C GLU A 271 -18.71 0.74 -2.51
N ALA A 272 -19.59 0.71 -3.49
CA ALA A 272 -20.87 1.42 -3.46
C ALA A 272 -21.81 0.99 -2.34
N GLN A 273 -21.70 -0.26 -1.90
CA GLN A 273 -22.61 -0.87 -0.93
C GLN A 273 -22.06 -0.85 0.50
N CYS A 274 -20.76 -0.59 0.66
CA CYS A 274 -20.05 -0.75 1.92
C CYS A 274 -19.84 0.57 2.65
N GLU A 275 -20.24 0.64 3.92
CA GLU A 275 -20.04 1.82 4.77
C GLU A 275 -18.56 2.14 5.00
N TYR A 276 -17.70 1.11 5.02
CA TYR A 276 -16.25 1.28 5.27
C TYR A 276 -15.39 1.39 4.00
N ALA A 277 -15.99 1.55 2.83
CA ALA A 277 -15.24 1.55 1.57
C ALA A 277 -14.08 2.56 1.54
N GLU A 278 -14.27 3.75 2.11
CA GLU A 278 -13.27 4.81 2.10
C GLU A 278 -12.08 4.52 3.01
N SER A 279 -12.30 3.88 4.16
CA SER A 279 -11.23 3.55 5.12
C SER A 279 -10.65 2.17 4.91
N CYS A 280 -11.44 1.24 4.36
CA CYS A 280 -11.05 -0.14 4.15
C CYS A 280 -10.05 -0.31 3.00
N LEU A 281 -10.12 0.53 1.95
CA LEU A 281 -9.37 0.45 0.69
C LEU A 281 -9.69 -0.78 -0.18
N GLY A 282 -10.15 -1.90 0.37
CA GLY A 282 -10.39 -3.14 -0.37
C GLY A 282 -9.11 -3.94 -0.65
N LEU A 283 -9.02 -4.51 -1.85
CA LEU A 283 -7.87 -5.30 -2.32
C LEU A 283 -6.96 -4.43 -3.20
N HIS A 284 -5.64 -4.61 -3.09
CA HIS A 284 -4.72 -3.92 -3.99
C HIS A 284 -4.68 -4.56 -5.39
N HIS A 285 -4.38 -3.77 -6.41
CA HIS A 285 -4.46 -4.19 -7.81
C HIS A 285 -3.59 -5.42 -8.14
N PRO A 286 -2.35 -5.55 -7.66
CA PRO A 286 -1.57 -6.78 -7.86
C PRO A 286 -2.29 -8.04 -7.35
N TYR A 287 -2.99 -7.93 -6.23
CA TYR A 287 -3.80 -9.03 -5.70
C TYR A 287 -4.95 -9.36 -6.65
N ILE A 288 -5.73 -8.33 -7.04
CA ILE A 288 -6.86 -8.51 -7.95
C ILE A 288 -6.40 -9.13 -9.27
N THR A 289 -5.26 -8.71 -9.78
CA THR A 289 -4.67 -9.28 -11.00
C THR A 289 -4.34 -10.77 -10.85
N LYS A 290 -3.85 -11.18 -9.69
CA LYS A 290 -3.44 -12.57 -9.45
C LYS A 290 -4.60 -13.48 -9.05
N TYR A 291 -5.44 -13.06 -8.11
CA TYR A 291 -6.47 -13.90 -7.49
C TYR A 291 -7.90 -13.44 -7.77
N GLY A 292 -8.13 -12.15 -8.14
CA GLY A 292 -9.39 -11.55 -8.42
C GLY A 292 -10.03 -10.77 -7.30
N TRP A 293 -11.28 -10.52 -7.54
CA TRP A 293 -12.08 -9.66 -6.70
C TRP A 293 -12.49 -10.30 -5.37
N GLU A 294 -12.37 -11.60 -5.25
CA GLU A 294 -12.83 -12.38 -4.09
C GLU A 294 -14.28 -12.06 -3.69
N GLU A 295 -15.14 -11.87 -4.67
CA GLU A 295 -16.54 -11.44 -4.46
C GLU A 295 -17.30 -12.34 -3.49
N GLN A 296 -17.00 -13.63 -3.51
CA GLN A 296 -17.62 -14.62 -2.64
C GLN A 296 -17.14 -14.53 -1.18
N LEU A 297 -15.97 -13.93 -0.94
CA LEU A 297 -15.39 -13.77 0.40
C LEU A 297 -15.71 -12.40 0.99
N LEU A 298 -15.81 -11.37 0.12
CA LEU A 298 -16.01 -10.00 0.55
C LEU A 298 -17.48 -9.79 0.88
N VAL A 299 -17.79 -9.56 2.15
CA VAL A 299 -19.15 -9.25 2.62
C VAL A 299 -19.20 -7.78 3.01
N PRO A 300 -19.89 -6.92 2.22
CA PRO A 300 -19.96 -5.51 2.53
C PRO A 300 -20.73 -5.27 3.83
N TYR A 301 -20.28 -4.29 4.61
CA TYR A 301 -21.09 -3.74 5.68
C TYR A 301 -22.12 -2.81 5.05
N PRO A 302 -23.44 -3.06 5.24
CA PRO A 302 -24.45 -2.27 4.57
C PRO A 302 -24.30 -0.79 4.86
N ARG A 303 -24.32 0.01 3.80
CA ARG A 303 -24.23 1.46 3.92
C ARG A 303 -25.52 2.02 4.52
N THR A 304 -25.37 2.86 5.52
CA THR A 304 -26.50 3.55 6.19
C THR A 304 -26.72 4.97 5.67
N THR A 305 -25.72 5.52 4.96
CA THR A 305 -25.79 6.85 4.33
C THR A 305 -25.87 6.71 2.82
N GLU A 306 -26.49 7.70 2.16
CA GLU A 306 -26.41 7.77 0.70
C GLU A 306 -24.96 7.81 0.25
N TRP A 307 -24.64 7.01 -0.74
CA TRP A 307 -23.33 7.04 -1.36
C TRP A 307 -23.33 8.16 -2.39
N ASP A 308 -22.50 9.15 -2.15
CA ASP A 308 -22.22 10.13 -3.18
C ASP A 308 -21.52 9.40 -4.31
N GLU A 309 -22.23 9.18 -5.42
CA GLU A 309 -21.63 8.63 -6.62
C GLU A 309 -20.35 9.41 -6.92
N PRO A 310 -19.24 8.72 -7.19
CA PRO A 310 -18.01 9.43 -7.49
C PRO A 310 -18.26 10.38 -8.67
N GLU A 311 -17.94 11.63 -8.49
CA GLU A 311 -17.97 12.67 -9.53
C GLU A 311 -17.15 12.30 -10.78
N TYR A 312 -16.49 11.14 -10.75
CA TYR A 312 -15.49 10.74 -11.72
C TYR A 312 -15.73 9.31 -12.19
N GLY A 313 -16.59 9.19 -13.19
CA GLY A 313 -16.37 8.16 -14.19
C GLY A 313 -14.96 8.31 -14.76
N LEU A 314 -14.40 7.26 -15.32
CA LEU A 314 -13.16 7.35 -16.10
C LEU A 314 -13.44 8.20 -17.35
N TRP A 315 -13.14 9.48 -17.26
CA TRP A 315 -13.28 10.40 -18.36
C TRP A 315 -11.98 10.45 -19.17
N VAL A 316 -12.12 10.32 -20.47
CA VAL A 316 -11.04 10.56 -21.42
C VAL A 316 -11.37 11.81 -22.19
N GLY A 317 -10.47 12.77 -22.14
CA GLY A 317 -10.60 14.02 -22.87
C GLY A 317 -11.19 15.17 -22.06
N SER A 318 -11.17 16.35 -22.66
CA SER A 318 -11.59 17.61 -22.09
C SER A 318 -13.11 17.77 -21.91
N ASP A 319 -13.88 16.77 -22.28
CA ASP A 319 -15.32 16.80 -22.16
C ASP A 319 -15.72 16.35 -20.74
N ARG A 320 -15.46 17.21 -19.76
CA ARG A 320 -16.36 17.23 -18.61
C ARG A 320 -17.77 17.45 -19.17
N PRO A 321 -18.79 16.72 -18.69
CA PRO A 321 -20.15 17.18 -18.92
C PRO A 321 -20.18 18.63 -18.49
N GLY A 322 -20.40 19.53 -19.43
CA GLY A 322 -20.51 20.95 -19.15
C GLY A 322 -21.56 21.13 -18.09
N GLU A 323 -21.41 22.15 -17.27
CA GLU A 323 -22.42 22.64 -16.37
C GLU A 323 -23.72 22.86 -17.17
N GLY A 324 -24.55 21.84 -17.32
CA GLY A 324 -25.81 21.94 -18.08
C GLY A 324 -26.19 20.63 -18.73
N ASP A 325 -26.69 19.74 -18.02
CA ASP A 325 -27.79 18.79 -18.24
C ASP A 325 -27.57 17.47 -17.46
N ALA A 326 -28.01 17.47 -16.24
CA ALA A 326 -27.96 16.33 -15.33
C ALA A 326 -29.09 15.31 -15.60
N SER A 327 -29.37 14.97 -16.86
CA SER A 327 -30.46 14.04 -17.19
C SER A 327 -30.07 12.84 -18.05
N ALA A 328 -28.81 12.65 -18.34
CA ALA A 328 -28.35 11.46 -19.00
C ALA A 328 -27.80 10.49 -17.95
N THR A 329 -28.26 9.29 -17.92
CA THR A 329 -27.65 8.13 -17.29
C THR A 329 -26.18 8.11 -17.65
N ASP A 330 -25.33 8.62 -16.77
CA ASP A 330 -23.91 8.76 -16.97
C ASP A 330 -23.21 7.41 -16.90
N GLN A 331 -23.49 6.57 -17.88
CA GLN A 331 -22.57 5.49 -18.16
C GLN A 331 -21.27 6.15 -18.63
N PRO A 332 -20.12 5.74 -18.08
CA PRO A 332 -18.85 6.26 -18.54
C PRO A 332 -18.77 6.23 -20.05
N LEU A 333 -18.31 7.29 -20.67
CA LEU A 333 -18.11 7.40 -22.13
C LEU A 333 -17.45 6.13 -22.73
N TRP A 334 -16.63 5.50 -21.94
CA TRP A 334 -15.96 4.23 -22.22
C TRP A 334 -16.87 3.03 -22.38
N THR A 335 -17.98 2.96 -21.66
CA THR A 335 -18.87 1.79 -21.72
C THR A 335 -19.41 1.60 -23.12
N ALA A 336 -19.87 2.67 -23.77
CA ALA A 336 -20.35 2.58 -25.14
C ALA A 336 -19.23 2.24 -26.14
N LEU A 337 -18.03 2.75 -25.92
CA LEU A 337 -16.86 2.44 -26.76
C LEU A 337 -16.41 1.00 -26.60
N ILE A 338 -16.39 0.50 -25.37
CA ILE A 338 -15.94 -0.85 -25.03
C ILE A 338 -17.00 -1.88 -25.43
N ASP A 339 -18.28 -1.55 -25.35
CA ASP A 339 -19.35 -2.42 -25.85
C ASP A 339 -19.22 -2.64 -27.37
N GLY A 340 -18.97 -1.58 -28.12
CA GLY A 340 -18.68 -1.70 -29.56
C GLY A 340 -17.38 -2.45 -29.87
N VAL A 341 -16.40 -2.42 -28.99
CA VAL A 341 -15.20 -3.29 -29.12
C VAL A 341 -15.57 -4.75 -28.86
N ALA A 342 -16.36 -5.02 -27.83
CA ALA A 342 -16.78 -6.37 -27.49
C ALA A 342 -17.51 -7.05 -28.67
N GLU A 343 -18.42 -6.34 -29.31
CA GLU A 343 -19.15 -6.86 -30.51
C GLU A 343 -18.20 -7.28 -31.64
N ARG A 344 -17.10 -6.53 -31.87
CA ARG A 344 -16.13 -6.85 -32.92
C ARG A 344 -15.29 -8.09 -32.64
N HIS A 345 -15.22 -8.50 -31.37
CA HIS A 345 -14.38 -9.62 -30.92
C HIS A 345 -15.18 -10.84 -30.46
N ASP A 346 -16.48 -10.92 -30.82
CA ASP A 346 -17.39 -11.97 -30.38
C ASP A 346 -17.37 -12.15 -28.84
N ALA A 347 -17.21 -11.04 -28.17
CA ALA A 347 -17.24 -10.92 -26.71
C ALA A 347 -18.55 -10.26 -26.27
N ARG A 348 -19.01 -10.57 -25.09
CA ARG A 348 -20.19 -9.95 -24.51
C ARG A 348 -19.84 -9.22 -23.23
N LEU A 349 -20.06 -7.92 -23.22
CA LEU A 349 -20.00 -7.13 -21.98
C LEU A 349 -21.19 -7.53 -21.10
N ARG A 350 -20.89 -8.05 -19.91
CA ARG A 350 -21.89 -8.53 -18.95
C ARG A 350 -22.22 -7.52 -17.90
N GLU A 351 -21.21 -6.84 -17.40
CA GLU A 351 -21.31 -5.98 -16.25
C GLU A 351 -20.27 -4.88 -16.33
N VAL A 352 -20.64 -3.72 -15.86
CA VAL A 352 -19.72 -2.60 -15.60
C VAL A 352 -19.81 -2.27 -14.13
N ILE A 353 -18.69 -2.47 -13.42
CA ILE A 353 -18.60 -2.18 -11.99
C ILE A 353 -17.87 -0.86 -11.84
N LEU A 354 -18.61 0.16 -11.41
CA LEU A 354 -18.06 1.48 -11.16
C LEU A 354 -17.45 1.54 -9.76
N GLN A 355 -16.26 2.07 -9.71
CA GLN A 355 -15.53 2.32 -8.48
C GLN A 355 -15.03 3.77 -8.49
N ARG A 356 -14.75 4.33 -7.32
CA ARG A 356 -14.37 5.74 -7.16
C ARG A 356 -13.22 6.19 -8.06
N ARG A 357 -12.31 5.26 -8.44
CA ARG A 357 -11.13 5.56 -9.28
C ARG A 357 -10.82 4.51 -10.30
N ALA A 358 -11.74 3.58 -10.49
CA ALA A 358 -11.58 2.49 -11.42
C ALA A 358 -12.92 2.13 -12.02
N CYS A 359 -12.87 1.50 -13.18
CA CYS A 359 -14.01 0.89 -13.81
C CYS A 359 -13.62 -0.52 -14.23
N VAL A 360 -14.43 -1.50 -13.87
CA VAL A 360 -14.22 -2.89 -14.27
C VAL A 360 -15.24 -3.22 -15.34
N TYR A 361 -14.74 -3.66 -16.48
CA TYR A 361 -15.55 -4.19 -17.58
C TYR A 361 -15.45 -5.71 -17.56
N ARG A 362 -16.54 -6.38 -17.25
CA ARG A 362 -16.62 -7.84 -17.20
C ARG A 362 -17.13 -8.39 -18.51
N PHE A 363 -16.33 -9.20 -19.17
CA PHE A 363 -16.62 -9.82 -20.46
C PHE A 363 -16.79 -11.32 -20.37
N GLU A 364 -17.66 -11.86 -21.22
CA GLU A 364 -17.64 -13.25 -21.61
C GLU A 364 -17.00 -13.38 -22.99
N LEU A 365 -16.00 -14.26 -23.06
CA LEU A 365 -15.30 -14.68 -24.27
C LEU A 365 -15.66 -16.15 -24.54
N GLY A 366 -16.75 -16.36 -25.28
CA GLY A 366 -17.28 -17.71 -25.43
C GLY A 366 -17.98 -18.25 -24.17
N PRO A 367 -18.38 -19.54 -24.17
CA PRO A 367 -19.29 -20.06 -23.13
C PRO A 367 -18.66 -20.29 -21.76
N GLU A 368 -17.34 -20.40 -21.68
CA GLU A 368 -16.67 -20.84 -20.44
C GLU A 368 -15.59 -19.85 -19.95
N THR A 369 -15.39 -18.73 -20.63
CA THR A 369 -14.32 -17.79 -20.27
C THR A 369 -14.90 -16.45 -19.88
N ARG A 370 -14.58 -16.02 -18.67
CA ARG A 370 -14.91 -14.67 -18.15
C ARG A 370 -13.62 -13.90 -17.85
N VAL A 371 -13.60 -12.65 -18.27
CA VAL A 371 -12.43 -11.78 -18.09
C VAL A 371 -12.88 -10.44 -17.60
N ASP A 372 -12.20 -9.93 -16.59
CA ASP A 372 -12.32 -8.55 -16.14
C ASP A 372 -11.20 -7.70 -16.73
N ILE A 373 -11.58 -6.57 -17.30
CA ILE A 373 -10.65 -5.52 -17.68
C ILE A 373 -10.85 -4.36 -16.70
N LEU A 374 -9.85 -4.10 -15.91
CA LEU A 374 -9.81 -3.01 -14.94
C LEU A 374 -9.10 -1.81 -15.56
N LEU A 375 -9.79 -0.69 -15.62
CA LEU A 375 -9.21 0.62 -15.93
C LEU A 375 -9.19 1.46 -14.67
N SER A 376 -8.01 1.90 -14.26
CA SER A 376 -7.85 2.75 -13.08
C SER A 376 -6.99 3.98 -13.37
N ALA A 377 -7.34 5.10 -12.76
CA ALA A 377 -6.53 6.31 -12.84
C ALA A 377 -5.24 6.15 -12.03
N ARG A 378 -4.10 6.59 -12.55
CA ARG A 378 -2.87 6.70 -11.79
C ARG A 378 -2.95 7.82 -10.77
N SER A 379 -2.38 7.57 -9.61
CA SER A 379 -2.36 8.52 -8.50
C SER A 379 -1.20 9.52 -8.64
N ASN A 380 -1.25 10.40 -9.63
CA ASN A 380 -0.25 11.47 -9.74
C ASN A 380 -0.65 12.74 -8.97
N GLY A 381 -1.59 12.63 -8.02
CA GLY A 381 -2.10 13.80 -7.29
C GLY A 381 -2.85 14.82 -8.14
N HIS A 382 -3.01 14.56 -9.43
CA HIS A 382 -3.79 15.40 -10.33
C HIS A 382 -5.18 14.83 -10.51
N ALA A 383 -6.17 15.67 -10.41
CA ALA A 383 -7.54 15.32 -10.76
C ALA A 383 -7.57 14.70 -12.16
N LEU A 384 -8.43 13.71 -12.36
CA LEU A 384 -8.64 12.98 -13.62
C LEU A 384 -8.88 13.87 -14.86
N ALA A 385 -8.94 15.17 -14.68
CA ALA A 385 -9.37 16.13 -15.67
C ALA A 385 -8.39 16.35 -16.84
N HIS A 386 -7.11 16.02 -16.70
CA HIS A 386 -6.14 16.34 -17.73
C HIS A 386 -5.13 15.21 -17.93
N SER A 387 -5.22 14.53 -19.06
CA SER A 387 -4.25 13.53 -19.54
C SER A 387 -3.86 12.47 -18.51
N ALA A 388 -4.83 11.96 -17.80
CA ALA A 388 -4.59 10.96 -16.82
C ALA A 388 -3.94 9.73 -17.45
N SER A 389 -2.88 9.28 -16.87
CA SER A 389 -2.37 7.95 -17.11
C SER A 389 -3.35 6.95 -16.51
N PHE A 390 -3.66 5.90 -17.25
CA PHE A 390 -4.49 4.82 -16.77
C PHE A 390 -3.64 3.57 -16.65
N ASP A 391 -3.91 2.78 -15.62
CA ASP A 391 -3.44 1.42 -15.55
C ASP A 391 -4.53 0.51 -16.10
N LEU A 392 -4.15 -0.40 -16.98
CA LEU A 392 -5.03 -1.41 -17.53
C LEU A 392 -4.56 -2.78 -17.04
N HIS A 393 -5.43 -3.46 -16.33
CA HIS A 393 -5.22 -4.82 -15.88
C HIS A 393 -6.31 -5.71 -16.45
N TYR A 394 -6.00 -6.95 -16.72
CA TYR A 394 -7.00 -7.93 -17.07
C TYR A 394 -6.80 -9.19 -16.24
N ARG A 395 -7.88 -9.88 -16.01
CA ARG A 395 -7.89 -11.09 -15.24
C ARG A 395 -8.87 -12.10 -15.83
N ASN A 396 -8.44 -13.34 -15.81
CA ASN A 396 -9.32 -14.46 -16.01
C ASN A 396 -10.11 -14.77 -14.74
N LEU A 397 -11.43 -14.75 -14.83
CA LEU A 397 -12.33 -15.14 -13.73
C LEU A 397 -12.76 -16.60 -13.83
N GLN A 398 -12.72 -17.18 -15.01
CA GLN A 398 -13.13 -18.54 -15.27
C GLN A 398 -12.49 -19.08 -16.55
N GLY A 399 -12.01 -20.30 -16.50
CA GLY A 399 -11.35 -20.98 -17.62
C GLY A 399 -9.82 -20.82 -17.59
N ASP A 400 -9.12 -21.61 -18.37
CA ASP A 400 -7.67 -21.49 -18.53
C ASP A 400 -7.37 -20.64 -19.76
N LEU A 401 -6.66 -19.53 -19.56
CA LEU A 401 -6.24 -18.69 -20.68
C LEU A 401 -5.15 -19.32 -21.53
N GLY A 402 -4.33 -20.23 -20.96
CA GLY A 402 -3.28 -20.96 -21.68
C GLY A 402 -2.53 -20.17 -22.76
N ASP A 403 -1.74 -20.85 -23.55
CA ASP A 403 -1.19 -20.33 -24.80
C ASP A 403 -2.09 -20.81 -25.98
N GLY A 404 -3.25 -20.19 -26.15
CA GLY A 404 -4.24 -20.67 -27.12
C GLY A 404 -5.15 -19.57 -27.68
N PRO A 405 -6.17 -19.96 -28.47
CA PRO A 405 -7.06 -19.04 -29.16
C PRO A 405 -7.74 -18.02 -28.23
N ILE A 406 -8.04 -18.40 -27.00
CA ILE A 406 -8.67 -17.52 -25.99
C ILE A 406 -7.74 -16.38 -25.61
N ARG A 407 -6.44 -16.66 -25.39
CA ARG A 407 -5.43 -15.63 -25.11
C ARG A 407 -5.23 -14.69 -26.29
N GLU A 408 -5.26 -15.22 -27.51
CA GLU A 408 -5.19 -14.40 -28.71
C GLU A 408 -6.41 -13.49 -28.84
N ALA A 409 -7.62 -14.02 -28.62
CA ALA A 409 -8.87 -13.26 -28.64
C ALA A 409 -8.87 -12.17 -27.55
N LEU A 410 -8.45 -12.49 -26.31
CA LEU A 410 -8.31 -11.52 -25.24
C LEU A 410 -7.30 -10.42 -25.61
N THR A 411 -6.15 -10.82 -26.14
CA THR A 411 -5.11 -9.87 -26.54
C THR A 411 -5.63 -8.93 -27.65
N ALA A 412 -6.39 -9.45 -28.60
CA ALA A 412 -6.99 -8.67 -29.66
C ALA A 412 -8.06 -7.70 -29.10
N LEU A 413 -8.93 -8.19 -28.21
CA LEU A 413 -9.95 -7.39 -27.53
C LEU A 413 -9.31 -6.23 -26.75
N VAL A 414 -8.30 -6.52 -25.92
CA VAL A 414 -7.60 -5.51 -25.12
C VAL A 414 -6.91 -4.48 -26.03
N LYS A 415 -6.23 -4.93 -27.09
CA LYS A 415 -5.58 -4.02 -28.04
C LYS A 415 -6.57 -3.12 -28.76
N ASP A 416 -7.71 -3.67 -29.17
CA ASP A 416 -8.75 -2.89 -29.86
C ASP A 416 -9.42 -1.89 -28.90
N ALA A 417 -9.72 -2.31 -27.67
CA ALA A 417 -10.20 -1.41 -26.62
C ALA A 417 -9.24 -0.24 -26.41
N VAL A 418 -7.96 -0.54 -26.23
CA VAL A 418 -6.90 0.48 -26.05
C VAL A 418 -6.80 1.40 -27.26
N ASN A 419 -6.78 0.84 -28.48
CA ASN A 419 -6.69 1.65 -29.70
C ASN A 419 -7.92 2.52 -29.89
N THR A 420 -9.10 2.03 -29.55
CA THR A 420 -10.36 2.78 -29.61
C THR A 420 -10.32 3.98 -28.66
N VAL A 421 -9.78 3.78 -27.49
CA VAL A 421 -9.56 4.82 -26.49
C VAL A 421 -8.55 5.85 -26.99
N ILE A 422 -7.40 5.39 -27.48
CA ILE A 422 -6.35 6.27 -28.03
C ILE A 422 -6.88 7.11 -29.21
N ALA A 423 -7.67 6.50 -30.09
CA ALA A 423 -8.24 7.19 -31.23
C ALA A 423 -9.25 8.29 -30.84
N ARG A 424 -9.92 8.10 -29.70
CA ARG A 424 -10.88 9.09 -29.21
C ARG A 424 -10.20 10.24 -28.44
N ASP A 425 -9.03 10.00 -27.89
CA ASP A 425 -8.20 11.04 -27.26
C ASP A 425 -6.95 11.34 -28.09
N PRO A 426 -7.07 12.21 -29.09
CA PRO A 426 -5.92 12.63 -29.90
C PRO A 426 -4.86 13.39 -29.09
N GLY A 427 -5.12 13.73 -27.81
CA GLY A 427 -4.16 14.31 -26.88
C GLY A 427 -3.00 13.40 -26.51
N GLY A 428 -3.03 12.14 -26.96
CA GLY A 428 -1.85 11.30 -27.04
C GLY A 428 -1.68 10.27 -25.94
N MET A 429 -2.75 9.62 -25.51
CA MET A 429 -2.62 8.41 -24.72
C MET A 429 -2.00 7.29 -25.54
N ARG A 430 -1.09 6.55 -24.93
CA ARG A 430 -0.39 5.41 -25.53
C ARG A 430 -0.32 4.25 -24.58
N LEU A 431 -0.29 3.04 -25.13
CA LEU A 431 -0.04 1.85 -24.34
C LEU A 431 1.47 1.70 -24.11
N ASP A 432 1.86 1.74 -22.85
CA ASP A 432 3.17 1.30 -22.40
C ASP A 432 3.04 -0.11 -21.84
N GLN A 433 3.85 -1.05 -22.33
CA GLN A 433 3.76 -2.46 -21.93
C GLN A 433 3.97 -2.69 -20.43
N ARG A 434 4.72 -1.78 -19.76
CA ARG A 434 4.99 -1.86 -18.32
C ARG A 434 4.08 -0.98 -17.48
N LYS A 435 3.54 0.09 -18.07
CA LYS A 435 2.84 1.14 -17.35
C LYS A 435 1.37 1.26 -17.69
N GLY A 436 0.86 0.40 -18.58
CA GLY A 436 -0.52 0.51 -19.04
C GLY A 436 -0.74 1.69 -19.98
N LEU A 437 -1.92 2.27 -19.96
CA LEU A 437 -2.27 3.42 -20.79
C LEU A 437 -1.71 4.71 -20.13
N VAL A 438 -0.86 5.44 -20.84
CA VAL A 438 -0.18 6.63 -20.31
C VAL A 438 -0.31 7.81 -21.25
N GLY A 439 -0.40 9.01 -20.70
CA GLY A 439 -0.39 10.26 -21.46
C GLY A 439 0.97 10.57 -22.08
N PRO A 440 1.03 11.58 -22.99
CA PRO A 440 2.24 11.93 -23.74
C PRO A 440 3.45 12.28 -22.86
N GLU A 441 3.19 12.76 -21.67
CA GLU A 441 4.24 13.16 -20.71
C GLU A 441 5.06 11.96 -20.21
N ALA A 442 4.45 10.78 -20.12
CA ALA A 442 5.15 9.57 -19.70
C ALA A 442 6.16 9.05 -20.72
N PHE A 443 6.04 9.47 -21.98
CA PHE A 443 6.97 9.12 -23.06
C PHE A 443 8.05 10.18 -23.29
N ARG A 444 8.03 11.29 -22.57
CA ARG A 444 9.16 12.22 -22.63
C ARG A 444 10.39 11.49 -22.11
N PRO A 445 11.51 11.48 -22.86
CA PRO A 445 12.74 10.92 -22.35
C PRO A 445 13.03 11.62 -21.03
N ARG A 446 13.06 10.86 -19.94
CA ARG A 446 13.56 11.41 -18.67
C ARG A 446 14.93 11.99 -18.97
N PRO A 447 15.22 13.25 -18.67
CA PRO A 447 16.56 13.76 -18.77
C PRO A 447 17.43 12.77 -17.97
N LYS A 448 18.48 12.24 -18.60
CA LYS A 448 19.40 11.28 -17.94
C LYS A 448 19.70 11.85 -16.58
N SER A 449 19.10 11.25 -15.54
CA SER A 449 19.10 11.80 -14.21
C SER A 449 20.54 11.82 -13.70
N LYS A 450 21.02 13.00 -13.40
CA LYS A 450 22.16 13.16 -12.51
C LYS A 450 21.66 12.83 -11.10
N GLY A 451 21.44 11.56 -10.80
CA GLY A 451 20.90 11.11 -9.54
C GLY A 451 19.41 11.44 -9.33
N PRO A 452 18.74 10.82 -8.36
CA PRO A 452 17.38 11.16 -7.98
C PRO A 452 17.29 12.65 -7.65
N LYS A 453 16.39 13.36 -8.32
CA LYS A 453 16.07 14.71 -7.92
C LYS A 453 15.31 14.61 -6.61
N VAL A 454 16.00 14.89 -5.53
CA VAL A 454 15.34 15.15 -4.25
C VAL A 454 14.56 16.44 -4.46
N GLY A 455 13.27 16.28 -4.65
CA GLY A 455 12.37 17.42 -4.82
C GLY A 455 12.22 18.12 -3.48
N VAL A 456 12.75 19.32 -3.36
CA VAL A 456 12.65 20.21 -2.19
C VAL A 456 11.20 20.70 -1.95
N LYS A 457 10.19 20.11 -2.58
CA LYS A 457 8.83 20.70 -2.60
C LYS A 457 7.71 19.83 -2.03
N SER A 458 7.97 18.76 -1.33
CA SER A 458 6.82 18.06 -0.77
C SER A 458 7.09 17.37 0.53
N LEU A 459 6.75 18.02 1.62
CA LEU A 459 6.04 17.35 2.68
C LEU A 459 4.74 16.85 1.99
N ARG A 460 4.74 15.68 1.41
CA ARG A 460 3.51 15.07 0.90
C ARG A 460 2.94 14.18 1.97
N VAL A 461 1.80 14.60 2.39
CA VAL A 461 0.87 13.89 3.21
C VAL A 461 0.31 12.74 2.38
N LEU A 462 0.66 11.49 2.68
CA LEU A 462 -0.05 10.31 2.18
C LEU A 462 -1.40 10.18 2.91
N ASN A 463 -2.18 11.24 2.89
CA ASN A 463 -3.39 11.36 3.64
C ASN A 463 -4.59 11.18 2.76
N GLY A 464 -5.31 10.21 3.05
CA GLY A 464 -6.58 9.99 2.44
C GLY A 464 -6.55 8.89 1.41
N PRO A 465 -7.71 8.35 1.05
CA PRO A 465 -7.83 7.65 -0.20
C PRO A 465 -7.15 8.56 -1.20
N MET A 466 -6.10 8.06 -1.86
CA MET A 466 -5.30 8.86 -2.80
C MET A 466 -6.27 9.67 -3.66
N LYS A 467 -6.33 10.99 -3.41
CA LYS A 467 -7.25 11.88 -4.10
C LYS A 467 -6.92 11.92 -5.56
#